data_f52f3cce6a317411b4a9ce1f9bf23d11
#
_entry.id   f52f3cce6a317411b4a9ce1f9bf23d11
#
_cell.length_a   1.000
_cell.length_b   1.000
_cell.length_c   1.000
_cell.angle_alpha   90.00
_cell.angle_beta   90.00
_cell.angle_gamma   90.00
#
_symmetry.space_group_name_H-M   'P 1'
#
loop_
_entity.id
_entity.type
_entity.pdbx_description
1 polymer ?
#
loop_
_entity_poly.entity_id
_entity_poly.type
_entity_poly.pdbx_seq_one_letter_code
_entity_poly.pdbx_strand_id
1 'polypeptide(L)'
;MAFPTHKPSGRSFDAGDYRYKTFSSQSGKEYRILYGDKRTGMRLQLQYANIADTAADDFVSHYDEVKGGFDVFTLPSEFRAGWSGDATAIDAATGNNWRYESPPQISSVRPGTSSVTVNLIGVL
;
A
#
# COMPACT_ATOMS: atom_id res chain seq x y z
N MET A 1 -11.93 9.58 -6.65
CA MET A 1 -11.27 10.66 -5.90
C MET A 1 -9.81 10.32 -5.71
N ALA A 2 -8.95 11.32 -5.75
CA ALA A 2 -7.53 11.10 -5.54
C ALA A 2 -7.22 10.88 -4.06
N PHE A 3 -6.27 10.00 -3.79
CA PHE A 3 -5.73 9.79 -2.45
C PHE A 3 -5.13 11.11 -1.92
N PRO A 4 -5.27 11.43 -0.63
CA PRO A 4 -4.71 12.66 -0.07
C PRO A 4 -3.22 12.81 -0.36
N THR A 5 -2.77 14.04 -0.69
CA THR A 5 -1.42 14.33 -1.15
C THR A 5 -0.45 14.66 -0.01
N HIS A 6 -0.70 14.17 1.20
CA HIS A 6 0.19 14.39 2.33
C HIS A 6 1.43 13.51 2.23
N LYS A 7 2.57 14.02 2.69
CA LYS A 7 3.82 13.25 2.70
C LYS A 7 3.84 12.36 3.94
N PRO A 8 4.07 11.04 3.78
CA PRO A 8 4.17 10.16 4.93
C PRO A 8 5.45 10.40 5.72
N SER A 9 5.37 10.26 7.04
CA SER A 9 6.56 10.31 7.89
C SER A 9 7.27 8.98 7.97
N GLY A 10 6.58 7.89 7.65
CA GLY A 10 7.15 6.55 7.58
C GLY A 10 6.41 5.70 6.56
N ARG A 11 7.07 4.66 6.09
CA ARG A 11 6.52 3.77 5.08
C ARG A 11 7.08 2.37 5.27
N SER A 12 6.20 1.37 5.23
CA SER A 12 6.59 -0.04 5.18
C SER A 12 6.03 -0.65 3.92
N PHE A 13 6.85 -1.38 3.19
CA PHE A 13 6.48 -1.92 1.90
C PHE A 13 6.81 -3.41 1.84
N ASP A 14 5.83 -4.21 1.42
CA ASP A 14 6.00 -5.64 1.11
C ASP A 14 5.89 -5.80 -0.39
N ALA A 15 6.96 -6.28 -1.01
CA ALA A 15 7.02 -6.43 -2.46
C ALA A 15 6.06 -7.50 -3.01
N GLY A 16 5.52 -8.36 -2.15
CA GLY A 16 4.66 -9.44 -2.58
C GLY A 16 5.46 -10.61 -3.15
N ASP A 17 4.76 -11.56 -3.70
CA ASP A 17 5.34 -12.79 -4.21
C ASP A 17 4.91 -13.07 -5.64
N TYR A 18 5.77 -13.78 -6.36
CA TYR A 18 5.40 -14.39 -7.62
C TYR A 18 4.67 -15.71 -7.34
N ARG A 19 3.62 -15.97 -8.09
CA ARG A 19 2.88 -17.21 -7.97
C ARG A 19 3.60 -18.31 -8.72
N TYR A 20 3.96 -19.37 -8.00
CA TYR A 20 4.61 -20.55 -8.58
C TYR A 20 4.16 -21.79 -7.84
N LYS A 21 4.34 -22.96 -8.49
CA LYS A 21 4.10 -24.25 -7.86
C LYS A 21 5.40 -25.04 -7.86
N THR A 22 5.67 -25.70 -6.74
CA THR A 22 6.86 -26.50 -6.54
C THR A 22 6.53 -27.98 -6.66
N PHE A 23 7.33 -28.70 -7.44
CA PHE A 23 7.24 -30.16 -7.56
C PHE A 23 8.58 -30.76 -7.16
N SER A 24 8.52 -31.85 -6.37
CA SER A 24 9.71 -32.61 -5.99
C SER A 24 9.70 -33.98 -6.66
N SER A 25 10.82 -34.35 -7.27
CA SER A 25 10.97 -35.70 -7.84
C SER A 25 11.46 -36.67 -6.80
N GLN A 26 11.37 -38.00 -7.11
CA GLN A 26 11.88 -39.03 -6.22
C GLN A 26 13.39 -38.94 -6.01
N SER A 27 14.12 -38.35 -6.96
CA SER A 27 15.56 -38.16 -6.84
C SER A 27 15.94 -36.96 -5.97
N GLY A 28 14.95 -36.22 -5.42
CA GLY A 28 15.18 -35.05 -4.57
C GLY A 28 15.31 -33.76 -5.34
N LYS A 29 15.15 -33.78 -6.65
CA LYS A 29 15.16 -32.54 -7.44
C LYS A 29 13.85 -31.79 -7.30
N GLU A 30 13.95 -30.47 -7.20
CA GLU A 30 12.81 -29.58 -7.08
C GLU A 30 12.63 -28.80 -8.38
N TYR A 31 11.39 -28.75 -8.86
CA TYR A 31 11.02 -27.97 -10.04
C TYR A 31 9.95 -26.97 -9.65
N ARG A 32 10.05 -25.75 -10.19
CA ARG A 32 9.09 -24.68 -9.94
C ARG A 32 8.49 -24.22 -11.25
N ILE A 33 7.17 -24.09 -11.27
CA ILE A 33 6.42 -23.57 -12.42
C ILE A 33 5.90 -22.18 -12.03
N LEU A 34 6.28 -21.16 -12.82
CA LEU A 34 5.81 -19.80 -12.60
C LEU A 34 4.44 -19.64 -13.26
N TYR A 35 3.45 -19.25 -12.44
CA TYR A 35 2.09 -19.03 -12.94
C TYR A 35 1.81 -17.61 -13.40
N GLY A 36 2.72 -16.68 -13.18
CA GLY A 36 2.60 -15.31 -13.63
C GLY A 36 3.94 -14.61 -13.49
N ASP A 37 4.13 -13.56 -14.25
CA ASP A 37 5.36 -12.78 -14.27
C ASP A 37 5.25 -11.46 -13.48
N LYS A 38 4.15 -11.28 -12.72
CA LYS A 38 3.92 -10.10 -11.88
C LYS A 38 3.79 -10.50 -10.42
N ARG A 39 4.33 -9.67 -9.56
CA ARG A 39 4.19 -9.86 -8.11
C ARG A 39 2.75 -9.62 -7.68
N THR A 40 2.27 -10.45 -6.77
CA THR A 40 0.93 -10.33 -6.19
C THR A 40 1.02 -10.22 -4.68
N GLY A 41 0.00 -9.66 -4.05
CA GLY A 41 -0.02 -9.50 -2.60
C GLY A 41 0.87 -8.38 -2.10
N MET A 42 1.16 -7.39 -2.93
CA MET A 42 1.91 -6.21 -2.51
C MET A 42 1.14 -5.45 -1.44
N ARG A 43 1.82 -5.07 -0.37
CA ARG A 43 1.23 -4.33 0.73
C ARG A 43 2.05 -3.08 1.01
N LEU A 44 1.36 -2.00 1.32
CA LEU A 44 1.98 -0.73 1.63
C LEU A 44 1.34 -0.17 2.89
N GLN A 45 2.15 0.14 3.89
CA GLN A 45 1.71 0.84 5.08
C GLN A 45 2.32 2.23 5.08
N LEU A 46 1.47 3.23 5.15
CA LEU A 46 1.88 4.63 5.24
C LEU A 46 1.57 5.15 6.62
N GLN A 47 2.54 5.81 7.23
CA GLN A 47 2.41 6.40 8.56
C GLN A 47 2.55 7.91 8.44
N TYR A 48 1.58 8.63 9.03
CA TYR A 48 1.57 10.08 9.06
C TYR A 48 1.54 10.50 10.53
N ALA A 49 2.66 11.02 11.02
CA ALA A 49 2.80 11.40 12.42
C ALA A 49 2.62 12.90 12.58
N ASN A 50 1.92 13.29 13.65
CA ASN A 50 1.77 14.70 14.04
C ASN A 50 1.19 15.58 12.92
N ILE A 51 0.13 15.10 12.29
CA ILE A 51 -0.59 15.88 11.29
C ILE A 51 -1.80 16.57 11.92
N ALA A 52 -2.30 17.61 11.27
CA ALA A 52 -3.48 18.31 11.74
C ALA A 52 -4.72 17.41 11.65
N ASP A 53 -5.70 17.64 12.52
CA ASP A 53 -6.94 16.87 12.51
C ASP A 53 -7.69 17.00 11.16
N THR A 54 -7.59 18.16 10.51
CA THR A 54 -8.17 18.35 9.17
C THR A 54 -7.53 17.45 8.12
N ALA A 55 -6.22 17.22 8.24
CA ALA A 55 -5.51 16.28 7.36
C ALA A 55 -5.95 14.84 7.62
N ALA A 56 -6.18 14.47 8.88
CA ALA A 56 -6.72 13.16 9.23
C ALA A 56 -8.12 12.95 8.65
N ASP A 57 -8.96 13.98 8.66
CA ASP A 57 -10.28 13.93 8.04
C ASP A 57 -10.23 13.63 6.54
N ASP A 58 -9.20 14.10 5.84
CA ASP A 58 -9.05 13.83 4.42
C ASP A 58 -8.94 12.33 4.14
N PHE A 59 -8.27 11.58 5.01
CA PHE A 59 -8.15 10.13 4.86
C PHE A 59 -9.49 9.42 5.09
N VAL A 60 -10.25 9.87 6.07
CA VAL A 60 -11.58 9.30 6.35
C VAL A 60 -12.52 9.58 5.19
N SER A 61 -12.51 10.81 4.67
CA SER A 61 -13.34 11.20 3.54
C SER A 61 -13.01 10.40 2.29
N HIS A 62 -11.72 10.18 2.02
CA HIS A 62 -11.30 9.36 0.90
C HIS A 62 -11.74 7.91 1.07
N TYR A 63 -11.61 7.35 2.28
CA TYR A 63 -12.03 5.99 2.57
C TYR A 63 -13.54 5.81 2.33
N ASP A 64 -14.34 6.78 2.76
CA ASP A 64 -15.79 6.75 2.53
C ASP A 64 -16.13 6.88 1.04
N GLU A 65 -15.37 7.68 0.30
CA GLU A 65 -15.63 7.90 -1.12
C GLU A 65 -15.34 6.66 -1.96
N VAL A 66 -14.26 5.93 -1.65
CA VAL A 66 -13.93 4.68 -2.33
C VAL A 66 -14.67 3.47 -1.77
N LYS A 67 -15.61 3.68 -0.84
CA LYS A 67 -16.40 2.61 -0.22
C LYS A 67 -15.53 1.56 0.47
N GLY A 68 -14.57 2.02 1.25
CA GLY A 68 -13.65 1.13 1.94
C GLY A 68 -12.73 0.40 0.98
N GLY A 69 -12.73 -0.91 1.03
CA GLY A 69 -11.89 -1.73 0.16
C GLY A 69 -12.51 -2.06 -1.19
N PHE A 70 -13.58 -1.37 -1.60
CA PHE A 70 -14.30 -1.73 -2.83
C PHE A 70 -13.66 -1.13 -4.08
N ASP A 71 -13.41 0.18 -4.11
CA ASP A 71 -12.87 0.85 -5.29
C ASP A 71 -11.34 0.88 -5.28
N VAL A 72 -10.78 0.82 -6.49
CA VAL A 72 -9.35 0.95 -6.74
C VAL A 72 -9.03 2.43 -6.96
N PHE A 73 -7.86 2.85 -6.47
CA PHE A 73 -7.39 4.23 -6.66
C PHE A 73 -5.88 4.24 -6.92
N THR A 74 -5.38 5.36 -7.42
CA THR A 74 -3.95 5.58 -7.61
C THR A 74 -3.40 6.46 -6.52
N LEU A 75 -2.12 6.26 -6.17
CA LEU A 75 -1.44 7.08 -5.18
C LEU A 75 -0.71 8.24 -5.85
N PRO A 76 -0.71 9.45 -5.24
CA PRO A 76 0.09 10.56 -5.72
C PRO A 76 1.57 10.30 -5.49
N SER A 77 2.44 11.02 -6.20
CA SER A 77 3.89 10.85 -6.07
C SER A 77 4.41 11.16 -4.66
N GLU A 78 3.68 11.91 -3.87
CA GLU A 78 4.03 12.28 -2.50
C GLU A 78 4.16 11.06 -1.59
N PHE A 79 3.47 9.95 -1.88
CA PHE A 79 3.59 8.74 -1.06
C PHE A 79 5.01 8.16 -1.09
N ARG A 80 5.78 8.49 -2.12
CA ARG A 80 7.17 8.05 -2.29
C ARG A 80 8.19 9.05 -1.72
N ALA A 81 7.74 10.08 -1.03
CA ALA A 81 8.64 11.08 -0.46
C ALA A 81 9.68 10.42 0.45
N GLY A 82 10.94 10.75 0.23
CA GLY A 82 12.06 10.13 0.97
C GLY A 82 12.53 8.79 0.42
N TRP A 83 11.88 8.24 -0.60
CA TRP A 83 12.33 7.03 -1.27
C TRP A 83 13.43 7.38 -2.26
N SER A 84 14.65 6.87 -2.03
CA SER A 84 15.81 7.17 -2.86
C SER A 84 16.06 6.15 -3.97
N GLY A 85 15.29 5.05 -3.97
CA GLY A 85 15.37 4.03 -5.00
C GLY A 85 14.50 4.35 -6.20
N ASP A 86 14.39 3.38 -7.12
CA ASP A 86 13.53 3.50 -8.29
C ASP A 86 12.06 3.56 -7.86
N ALA A 87 11.33 4.56 -8.32
CA ALA A 87 9.92 4.72 -8.00
C ALA A 87 9.07 3.54 -8.50
N THR A 88 9.45 2.93 -9.61
CA THR A 88 8.73 1.78 -10.16
C THR A 88 8.85 0.53 -9.29
N ALA A 89 9.81 0.48 -8.37
CA ALA A 89 9.94 -0.65 -7.46
C ALA A 89 8.70 -0.83 -6.58
N ILE A 90 8.01 0.27 -6.25
CA ILE A 90 6.81 0.22 -5.40
C ILE A 90 5.55 -0.04 -6.21
N ASP A 91 5.41 0.58 -7.38
CA ASP A 91 4.14 0.57 -8.11
C ASP A 91 4.13 -0.23 -9.42
N ALA A 92 5.29 -0.72 -9.88
CA ALA A 92 5.40 -1.32 -11.22
C ALA A 92 4.49 -2.53 -11.42
N ALA A 93 4.40 -3.41 -10.43
CA ALA A 93 3.63 -4.65 -10.57
C ALA A 93 2.11 -4.40 -10.61
N THR A 94 1.65 -3.36 -9.95
CA THR A 94 0.23 -3.02 -9.85
C THR A 94 -0.21 -1.95 -10.84
N GLY A 95 0.74 -1.30 -11.52
CA GLY A 95 0.44 -0.13 -12.35
C GLY A 95 -0.06 1.04 -11.52
N ASN A 96 0.35 1.12 -10.26
CA ASN A 96 -0.07 2.12 -9.29
C ASN A 96 -1.57 2.03 -8.92
N ASN A 97 -2.12 0.82 -8.95
CA ASN A 97 -3.49 0.59 -8.52
C ASN A 97 -3.51 -0.01 -7.12
N TRP A 98 -4.21 0.65 -6.21
CA TRP A 98 -4.23 0.30 -4.80
C TRP A 98 -5.65 0.28 -4.27
N ARG A 99 -5.83 -0.46 -3.18
CA ARG A 99 -7.11 -0.60 -2.48
C ARG A 99 -6.83 -0.62 -0.99
N TYR A 100 -7.74 -0.11 -0.19
CA TYR A 100 -7.59 -0.19 1.27
C TYR A 100 -7.70 -1.64 1.72
N GLU A 101 -6.72 -2.10 2.51
CA GLU A 101 -6.77 -3.40 3.17
C GLU A 101 -7.62 -3.34 4.43
N SER A 102 -7.55 -2.21 5.15
CA SER A 102 -8.29 -1.96 6.38
C SER A 102 -8.60 -0.48 6.51
N PRO A 103 -9.57 -0.08 7.37
CA PRO A 103 -9.83 1.33 7.59
C PRO A 103 -8.61 2.08 8.09
N PRO A 104 -8.44 3.36 7.72
CA PRO A 104 -7.37 4.18 8.27
C PRO A 104 -7.48 4.26 9.79
N GLN A 105 -6.36 4.08 10.48
CA GLN A 105 -6.30 4.14 11.94
C GLN A 105 -5.82 5.51 12.36
N ILE A 106 -6.63 6.21 13.14
CA ILE A 106 -6.34 7.57 13.58
C ILE A 106 -6.23 7.58 15.09
N SER A 107 -5.09 8.08 15.57
CA SER A 107 -4.85 8.27 17.02
C SER A 107 -4.63 9.74 17.29
N SER A 108 -5.40 10.31 18.20
CA SER A 108 -5.22 11.69 18.63
C SER A 108 -4.02 11.77 19.58
N VAL A 109 -3.01 12.53 19.19
CA VAL A 109 -1.80 12.73 20.01
C VAL A 109 -2.06 13.81 21.07
N ARG A 110 -2.69 14.90 20.64
CA ARG A 110 -3.11 16.02 21.48
C ARG A 110 -4.19 16.79 20.71
N PRO A 111 -4.90 17.74 21.36
CA PRO A 111 -5.90 18.52 20.64
C PRO A 111 -5.32 19.18 19.39
N GLY A 112 -5.96 18.96 18.25
CA GLY A 112 -5.57 19.50 16.97
C GLY A 112 -4.48 18.73 16.22
N THR A 113 -3.90 17.69 16.83
CA THR A 113 -2.82 16.90 16.22
C THR A 113 -3.10 15.40 16.34
N SER A 114 -2.97 14.70 15.23
CA SER A 114 -3.26 13.26 15.16
C SER A 114 -2.17 12.52 14.41
N SER A 115 -2.13 11.21 14.60
CA SER A 115 -1.31 10.29 13.81
C SER A 115 -2.23 9.36 13.04
N VAL A 116 -1.91 9.11 11.77
CA VAL A 116 -2.72 8.24 10.90
C VAL A 116 -1.85 7.12 10.36
N THR A 117 -2.37 5.91 10.37
CA THR A 117 -1.76 4.74 9.73
C THR A 117 -2.72 4.21 8.67
N VAL A 118 -2.22 4.07 7.46
CA VAL A 118 -3.01 3.60 6.31
C VAL A 118 -2.38 2.31 5.80
N ASN A 119 -3.20 1.26 5.66
CA ASN A 119 -2.77 -0.02 5.11
C ASN A 119 -3.44 -0.22 3.76
N LEU A 120 -2.62 -0.45 2.73
CA LEU A 120 -3.07 -0.60 1.36
C LEU A 120 -2.59 -1.93 0.79
N ILE A 121 -3.37 -2.47 -0.14
CA ILE A 121 -3.01 -3.67 -0.88
C ILE A 121 -2.96 -3.33 -2.37
N GLY A 122 -1.94 -3.86 -3.05
CA GLY A 122 -1.78 -3.66 -4.48
C GLY A 122 -2.76 -4.49 -5.29
N VAL A 123 -3.28 -3.92 -6.36
CA VAL A 123 -4.26 -4.55 -7.25
C VAL A 123 -3.68 -4.62 -8.66
N LEU A 124 -3.70 -5.80 -9.24
CA LEU A 124 -3.26 -6.01 -10.62
C LEU A 124 -4.35 -5.64 -11.62
#